data_bf490c574fdcbe5372a63d70788de937
#
_entry.id   bf490c574fdcbe5372a63d70788de937
#
_cell.length_a   1.000
_cell.length_b   1.000
_cell.length_c   1.000
_cell.angle_alpha   90.00
_cell.angle_beta   90.00
_cell.angle_gamma   90.00
#
_symmetry.space_group_name_H-M   'P 1'
#
loop_
_entity.id
_entity.type
_entity.pdbx_description
1 polymer ?
#
loop_
_entity_poly.entity_id
_entity_poly.type
_entity_poly.pdbx_seq_one_letter_code
_entity_poly.pdbx_strand_id
1 'polypeptide(L)'
;MYSQVGINTEPPHSSAALDMSESTKGFLAPRIALLDDRDVTTIAEPRRGLLVFNTTSNSTLQPGYYYWNNSKWEPFYNTTNEVVLNISQTIFASSLGYVPSGTAAEAPEIFSFDGISSTGRTCIDFTDSYTGAIAKTYCGYSLDTSVSWEQAFNFAKLLKGYLATITSTEEWEAIRNNLLTIAGNSNNNVWIGYNKVNFSGNPTEFTWITGEKSKVNWGIDNQTEEYFDGGEPNNQGGNEGCVHVKHSNLGSDRRWNDITCESAGGTGWSAPWRHLIIEFHQ
;
A
#
# COMPACT_ATOMS: atom_id res chain seq x y z
N MET A 1 13.77 -33.13 33.87
CA MET A 1 12.35 -33.17 33.46
C MET A 1 11.95 -31.74 33.18
N TYR A 2 11.58 -31.40 31.95
CA TYR A 2 10.97 -30.11 31.69
C TYR A 2 9.48 -30.27 31.99
N SER A 3 8.95 -29.41 32.85
CA SER A 3 7.54 -29.38 33.18
C SER A 3 6.84 -28.54 32.12
N GLN A 4 6.04 -29.15 31.28
CA GLN A 4 5.13 -28.49 30.37
C GLN A 4 3.73 -28.45 31.00
N VAL A 5 3.00 -27.41 30.77
CA VAL A 5 1.62 -27.25 31.24
C VAL A 5 0.69 -27.24 30.03
N GLY A 6 -0.21 -28.20 29.95
CA GLY A 6 -1.31 -28.24 29.01
C GLY A 6 -2.62 -27.83 29.67
N ILE A 7 -3.41 -27.00 29.03
CA ILE A 7 -4.78 -26.68 29.45
C ILE A 7 -5.70 -27.15 28.32
N ASN A 8 -6.54 -28.12 28.61
CA ASN A 8 -7.40 -28.81 27.65
C ASN A 8 -6.64 -29.41 26.43
N THR A 9 -5.36 -29.76 26.62
CA THR A 9 -4.56 -30.48 25.65
C THR A 9 -3.64 -31.46 26.36
N GLU A 10 -3.59 -32.70 25.87
CA GLU A 10 -2.72 -33.74 26.38
C GLU A 10 -2.32 -34.69 25.22
N PRO A 11 -1.03 -34.82 24.94
CA PRO A 11 0.10 -34.09 25.52
C PRO A 11 0.22 -32.66 24.97
N PRO A 12 0.80 -31.71 25.74
CA PRO A 12 1.15 -30.40 25.21
C PRO A 12 2.15 -30.54 24.07
N HIS A 13 2.13 -29.57 23.10
CA HIS A 13 3.08 -29.58 22.01
C HIS A 13 4.53 -29.50 22.54
N SER A 14 5.44 -30.31 22.00
CA SER A 14 6.81 -30.47 22.49
C SER A 14 7.65 -29.19 22.53
N SER A 15 7.29 -28.16 21.76
CA SER A 15 7.94 -26.86 21.74
C SER A 15 7.32 -25.82 22.67
N ALA A 16 6.22 -26.17 23.37
CA ALA A 16 5.52 -25.24 24.26
C ALA A 16 5.81 -25.53 25.73
N ALA A 17 6.09 -24.49 26.52
CA ALA A 17 6.11 -24.59 27.99
C ALA A 17 4.67 -24.51 28.58
N LEU A 18 3.81 -23.75 27.90
CA LEU A 18 2.37 -23.68 28.17
C LEU A 18 1.64 -23.84 26.83
N ASP A 19 0.75 -24.80 26.75
CA ASP A 19 -0.10 -25.08 25.60
C ASP A 19 -1.58 -25.06 26.04
N MET A 20 -2.40 -24.30 25.33
CA MET A 20 -3.82 -24.10 25.67
C MET A 20 -4.67 -24.36 24.43
N SER A 21 -5.56 -25.34 24.51
CA SER A 21 -6.52 -25.65 23.46
C SER A 21 -7.94 -25.47 23.98
N GLU A 22 -8.65 -24.48 23.48
CA GLU A 22 -10.01 -24.16 23.88
C GLU A 22 -10.76 -23.47 22.74
N SER A 23 -12.03 -23.82 22.56
CA SER A 23 -12.88 -23.26 21.50
C SER A 23 -13.75 -22.08 21.95
N THR A 24 -13.92 -21.90 23.26
CA THR A 24 -14.88 -20.92 23.83
C THR A 24 -14.27 -20.02 24.90
N LYS A 25 -13.00 -20.23 25.27
CA LYS A 25 -12.28 -19.45 26.30
C LYS A 25 -10.93 -19.02 25.77
N GLY A 26 -10.46 -17.85 26.23
CA GLY A 26 -9.17 -17.28 25.89
C GLY A 26 -8.24 -17.17 27.09
N PHE A 27 -7.05 -16.63 26.86
CA PHE A 27 -6.09 -16.26 27.88
C PHE A 27 -6.33 -14.83 28.35
N LEU A 28 -6.40 -14.61 29.67
CA LEU A 28 -6.40 -13.29 30.28
C LEU A 28 -5.06 -13.08 31.00
N ALA A 29 -4.23 -12.17 30.48
CA ALA A 29 -3.02 -11.72 31.17
C ALA A 29 -3.38 -10.94 32.45
N PRO A 30 -2.42 -10.79 33.41
CA PRO A 30 -2.59 -9.91 34.55
C PRO A 30 -3.05 -8.51 34.14
N ARG A 31 -4.09 -8.00 34.83
CA ARG A 31 -4.64 -6.67 34.59
C ARG A 31 -3.94 -5.68 35.51
N ILE A 32 -3.25 -4.72 34.91
CA ILE A 32 -2.36 -3.79 35.61
C ILE A 32 -2.76 -2.37 35.22
N ALA A 33 -2.83 -1.45 36.18
CA ALA A 33 -2.99 -0.04 35.93
C ALA A 33 -1.60 0.61 35.87
N LEU A 34 -1.01 0.62 34.68
CA LEU A 34 0.28 1.28 34.46
C LEU A 34 0.13 2.81 34.57
N LEU A 35 1.14 3.49 35.07
CA LEU A 35 1.13 4.96 35.23
C LEU A 35 1.41 5.68 33.91
N ASP A 36 2.40 5.19 33.15
CA ASP A 36 2.80 5.66 31.83
C ASP A 36 3.50 4.54 31.05
N ASP A 37 3.95 4.83 29.84
CA ASP A 37 4.63 3.86 28.98
C ASP A 37 6.03 3.45 29.50
N ARG A 38 6.58 4.14 30.49
CA ARG A 38 7.88 3.85 31.11
C ARG A 38 7.77 3.41 32.57
N ASP A 39 6.56 3.13 33.02
CA ASP A 39 6.31 2.74 34.38
C ASP A 39 7.07 1.46 34.77
N VAL A 40 8.02 1.63 35.70
CA VAL A 40 8.78 0.55 36.32
C VAL A 40 8.54 0.49 37.85
N THR A 41 7.55 1.24 38.33
CA THR A 41 7.16 1.28 39.73
C THR A 41 6.02 0.32 40.05
N THR A 42 5.03 0.26 39.15
CA THR A 42 3.90 -0.68 39.30
C THR A 42 4.37 -2.13 39.16
N ILE A 43 5.26 -2.38 38.21
CA ILE A 43 5.98 -3.65 38.09
C ILE A 43 7.47 -3.34 38.14
N ALA A 44 8.11 -3.70 39.27
CA ALA A 44 9.54 -3.48 39.44
C ALA A 44 10.36 -4.42 38.55
N GLU A 45 11.39 -3.86 37.89
CA GLU A 45 12.32 -4.61 37.04
C GLU A 45 11.63 -5.51 35.98
N PRO A 46 10.73 -5.00 35.16
CA PRO A 46 10.01 -5.83 34.21
C PRO A 46 10.98 -6.47 33.19
N ARG A 47 10.81 -7.76 32.95
CA ARG A 47 11.65 -8.50 32.00
C ARG A 47 11.13 -8.30 30.59
N ARG A 48 12.02 -8.23 29.60
CA ARG A 48 11.69 -8.15 28.19
C ARG A 48 10.71 -9.24 27.78
N GLY A 49 9.62 -8.86 27.13
CA GLY A 49 8.57 -9.77 26.71
C GLY A 49 7.51 -10.04 27.78
N LEU A 50 7.62 -9.46 28.98
CA LEU A 50 6.55 -9.55 29.99
C LEU A 50 5.27 -8.95 29.42
N LEU A 51 4.19 -9.74 29.41
CA LEU A 51 2.89 -9.39 28.85
C LEU A 51 1.88 -9.04 29.96
N VAL A 52 1.20 -7.93 29.82
CA VAL A 52 0.13 -7.48 30.74
C VAL A 52 -1.05 -6.93 29.94
N PHE A 53 -2.21 -6.86 30.58
CA PHE A 53 -3.34 -6.07 30.10
C PHE A 53 -3.39 -4.76 30.90
N ASN A 54 -3.02 -3.64 30.25
CA ASN A 54 -3.12 -2.33 30.87
C ASN A 54 -4.58 -1.88 30.96
N THR A 55 -4.98 -1.35 32.12
CA THR A 55 -6.35 -0.82 32.36
C THR A 55 -6.41 0.69 32.37
N THR A 56 -5.27 1.39 32.35
CA THR A 56 -5.19 2.85 32.36
C THR A 56 -5.52 3.44 30.99
N SER A 57 -6.24 4.56 31.01
CA SER A 57 -6.45 5.43 29.85
C SER A 57 -5.95 6.84 30.20
N ASN A 58 -4.90 7.28 29.52
CA ASN A 58 -4.30 8.61 29.66
C ASN A 58 -3.68 9.07 28.32
N SER A 59 -2.87 10.12 28.35
CA SER A 59 -2.22 10.66 27.14
C SER A 59 -1.18 9.72 26.49
N THR A 60 -0.63 8.76 27.23
CA THR A 60 0.45 7.85 26.76
C THR A 60 0.01 6.40 26.67
N LEU A 61 -1.06 6.01 27.37
CA LEU A 61 -1.56 4.64 27.44
C LEU A 61 -3.06 4.58 27.18
N GLN A 62 -3.46 3.52 26.49
CA GLN A 62 -4.86 3.12 26.35
C GLN A 62 -5.05 1.70 26.90
N PRO A 63 -6.27 1.33 27.35
CA PRO A 63 -6.54 -0.06 27.76
C PRO A 63 -6.22 -1.04 26.63
N GLY A 64 -5.45 -2.09 26.96
CA GLY A 64 -5.04 -3.08 25.96
C GLY A 64 -3.88 -3.96 26.45
N TYR A 65 -3.47 -4.91 25.61
CA TYR A 65 -2.31 -5.74 25.87
C TYR A 65 -1.02 -4.97 25.57
N TYR A 66 -0.07 -5.03 26.53
CA TYR A 66 1.24 -4.40 26.43
C TYR A 66 2.32 -5.41 26.77
N TYR A 67 3.49 -5.24 26.16
CA TYR A 67 4.69 -5.98 26.54
C TYR A 67 5.84 -5.02 26.85
N TRP A 68 6.72 -5.45 27.74
CA TRP A 68 7.93 -4.70 28.08
C TRP A 68 9.05 -4.96 27.05
N ASN A 69 9.59 -3.92 26.43
CA ASN A 69 10.66 -4.05 25.43
C ASN A 69 12.10 -3.86 25.97
N ASN A 70 12.29 -3.66 27.25
CA ASN A 70 13.45 -3.28 28.06
C ASN A 70 13.58 -1.77 28.33
N SER A 71 12.78 -0.92 27.74
CA SER A 71 12.82 0.53 27.95
C SER A 71 11.45 1.14 28.19
N LYS A 72 10.41 0.52 27.66
CA LYS A 72 9.02 0.97 27.80
C LYS A 72 8.02 -0.16 27.55
N TRP A 73 6.78 0.08 27.97
CA TRP A 73 5.61 -0.72 27.67
C TRP A 73 5.12 -0.38 26.25
N GLU A 74 5.14 -1.33 25.36
CA GLU A 74 4.63 -1.20 24.01
C GLU A 74 3.31 -1.96 23.86
N PRO A 75 2.31 -1.39 23.19
CA PRO A 75 1.06 -2.07 22.92
C PRO A 75 1.32 -3.29 22.02
N PHE A 76 0.80 -4.44 22.44
CA PHE A 76 0.85 -5.65 21.63
C PHE A 76 -0.11 -5.56 20.44
N TYR A 77 -1.23 -4.90 20.64
CA TYR A 77 -2.17 -4.48 19.62
C TYR A 77 -2.88 -3.21 20.09
N ASN A 78 -2.90 -2.20 19.26
CA ASN A 78 -3.63 -0.97 19.54
C ASN A 78 -4.80 -0.86 18.56
N THR A 79 -6.01 -0.73 19.09
CA THR A 79 -7.24 -0.55 18.30
C THR A 79 -7.44 0.87 17.81
N THR A 80 -6.60 1.82 18.22
CA THR A 80 -6.59 3.14 17.61
C THR A 80 -5.79 3.08 16.30
N ASN A 81 -6.31 3.70 15.27
CA ASN A 81 -5.73 3.74 13.92
C ASN A 81 -4.24 4.16 13.84
N GLU A 82 -3.67 4.65 14.94
CA GLU A 82 -2.28 5.08 15.00
C GLU A 82 -1.25 3.95 14.77
N VAL A 83 -1.54 2.72 15.20
CA VAL A 83 -0.61 1.59 14.96
C VAL A 83 -0.68 1.14 13.50
N VAL A 84 -1.85 1.14 12.91
CA VAL A 84 -2.02 0.88 11.48
C VAL A 84 -1.37 2.00 10.68
N LEU A 85 -1.55 3.25 11.09
CA LEU A 85 -0.89 4.41 10.47
C LEU A 85 0.64 4.35 10.63
N ASN A 86 1.16 3.98 11.79
CA ASN A 86 2.61 3.88 12.01
C ASN A 86 3.25 2.74 11.22
N ILE A 87 2.58 1.60 11.11
CA ILE A 87 3.04 0.49 10.26
C ILE A 87 2.98 0.91 8.79
N SER A 88 1.89 1.51 8.36
CA SER A 88 1.75 2.04 7.00
C SER A 88 2.78 3.12 6.71
N GLN A 89 2.99 4.08 7.62
CA GLN A 89 4.01 5.12 7.48
C GLN A 89 5.42 4.55 7.38
N THR A 90 5.75 3.54 8.17
CA THR A 90 7.05 2.86 8.11
C THR A 90 7.22 2.09 6.80
N ILE A 91 6.19 1.40 6.34
CA ILE A 91 6.21 0.70 5.05
C ILE A 91 6.34 1.72 3.91
N PHE A 92 5.55 2.78 3.90
CA PHE A 92 5.66 3.84 2.89
C PHE A 92 7.03 4.50 2.91
N ALA A 93 7.55 4.86 4.08
CA ALA A 93 8.88 5.47 4.18
C ALA A 93 9.99 4.55 3.64
N SER A 94 9.89 3.24 3.84
CA SER A 94 10.87 2.27 3.35
C SER A 94 10.72 1.97 1.85
N SER A 95 9.51 1.96 1.33
CA SER A 95 9.23 1.60 -0.07
C SER A 95 9.23 2.82 -1.00
N LEU A 96 8.58 3.91 -0.60
CA LEU A 96 8.49 5.14 -1.38
C LEU A 96 9.64 6.12 -1.12
N GLY A 97 10.36 5.98 0.00
CA GLY A 97 11.34 6.96 0.46
C GLY A 97 10.72 8.22 1.08
N TYR A 98 9.41 8.26 1.28
CA TYR A 98 8.66 9.33 1.96
C TYR A 98 7.35 8.78 2.53
N VAL A 99 6.72 9.56 3.41
CA VAL A 99 5.39 9.24 3.96
C VAL A 99 4.36 10.12 3.26
N PRO A 100 3.41 9.54 2.50
CA PRO A 100 2.28 10.28 1.97
C PRO A 100 1.45 10.86 3.12
N SER A 101 1.14 12.14 3.06
CA SER A 101 0.42 12.84 4.12
C SER A 101 -0.67 13.78 3.60
N GLY A 102 -0.89 13.81 2.30
CA GLY A 102 -1.92 14.61 1.67
C GLY A 102 -3.23 13.88 1.51
N THR A 103 -4.29 14.64 1.41
CA THR A 103 -5.61 14.16 1.05
C THR A 103 -6.02 14.68 -0.33
N ALA A 104 -6.93 13.97 -0.99
CA ALA A 104 -7.45 14.42 -2.28
C ALA A 104 -8.17 15.79 -2.17
N ALA A 105 -8.76 16.10 -1.02
CA ALA A 105 -9.44 17.38 -0.79
C ALA A 105 -8.44 18.55 -0.74
N GLU A 106 -7.25 18.34 -0.19
CA GLU A 106 -6.20 19.36 -0.07
C GLU A 106 -5.37 19.52 -1.34
N ALA A 107 -5.26 18.46 -2.14
CA ALA A 107 -4.48 18.48 -3.36
C ALA A 107 -5.13 19.41 -4.42
N PRO A 108 -4.40 20.40 -4.96
CA PRO A 108 -4.96 21.32 -5.94
C PRO A 108 -5.28 20.63 -7.27
N GLU A 109 -6.33 21.07 -7.94
CA GLU A 109 -6.65 20.63 -9.30
C GLU A 109 -5.59 21.10 -10.30
N ILE A 110 -5.15 22.34 -10.16
CA ILE A 110 -4.09 22.94 -10.98
C ILE A 110 -2.83 23.03 -10.14
N PHE A 111 -1.81 22.33 -10.54
CA PHE A 111 -0.52 22.27 -9.88
C PHE A 111 0.59 22.29 -10.93
N SER A 112 1.66 23.01 -10.64
CA SER A 112 2.81 23.12 -11.56
C SER A 112 4.11 22.76 -10.85
N PHE A 113 4.92 21.97 -11.53
CA PHE A 113 6.23 21.54 -11.07
C PHE A 113 7.15 21.29 -12.25
N ASP A 114 8.34 21.85 -12.22
CA ASP A 114 9.41 21.63 -13.22
C ASP A 114 8.95 21.81 -14.69
N GLY A 115 8.16 22.85 -14.93
CA GLY A 115 7.61 23.14 -16.26
C GLY A 115 6.45 22.22 -16.69
N ILE A 116 5.98 21.34 -15.83
CA ILE A 116 4.82 20.47 -16.03
C ILE A 116 3.65 21.06 -15.26
N SER A 117 2.50 21.20 -15.90
CA SER A 117 1.29 21.70 -15.24
C SER A 117 0.12 20.75 -15.44
N SER A 118 -0.65 20.54 -14.37
CA SER A 118 -1.95 19.88 -14.54
C SER A 118 -2.95 20.82 -15.18
N THR A 119 -3.79 20.27 -16.05
CA THR A 119 -4.84 20.97 -16.77
C THR A 119 -6.24 20.60 -16.30
N GLY A 120 -6.32 19.62 -15.42
CA GLY A 120 -7.57 19.15 -14.84
C GLY A 120 -7.36 17.90 -13.99
N ARG A 121 -8.33 17.64 -13.13
CA ARG A 121 -8.35 16.51 -12.20
C ARG A 121 -9.75 15.94 -12.06
N THR A 122 -9.84 14.63 -11.97
CA THR A 122 -11.07 13.91 -11.57
C THR A 122 -10.70 12.92 -10.49
N CYS A 123 -11.46 12.90 -9.39
CA CYS A 123 -11.24 11.98 -8.28
C CYS A 123 -12.43 11.06 -8.07
N ILE A 124 -12.15 9.87 -7.57
CA ILE A 124 -13.13 8.88 -7.11
C ILE A 124 -12.70 8.33 -5.75
N ASP A 125 -13.67 8.10 -4.89
CA ASP A 125 -13.45 7.36 -3.65
C ASP A 125 -13.62 5.86 -3.94
N PHE A 126 -12.69 5.08 -3.44
CA PHE A 126 -12.79 3.63 -3.46
C PHE A 126 -13.28 3.16 -2.09
N THR A 127 -14.42 2.48 -2.10
CA THR A 127 -14.99 1.86 -0.90
C THR A 127 -14.65 0.38 -0.91
N ASP A 128 -13.98 -0.08 0.13
CA ASP A 128 -13.69 -1.50 0.30
C ASP A 128 -15.00 -2.28 0.47
N SER A 129 -15.25 -3.26 -0.40
CA SER A 129 -16.48 -4.04 -0.43
C SER A 129 -16.69 -4.88 0.84
N TYR A 130 -15.61 -5.21 1.55
CA TYR A 130 -15.66 -6.02 2.76
C TYR A 130 -16.00 -5.19 4.00
N THR A 131 -15.41 -3.99 4.13
CA THR A 131 -15.63 -3.13 5.29
C THR A 131 -16.69 -2.06 5.07
N GLY A 132 -17.00 -1.72 3.82
CA GLY A 132 -17.87 -0.61 3.46
C GLY A 132 -17.28 0.78 3.76
N ALA A 133 -16.02 0.85 4.20
CA ALA A 133 -15.33 2.10 4.47
C ALA A 133 -14.62 2.63 3.22
N ILE A 134 -14.57 3.95 3.05
CA ILE A 134 -13.72 4.59 2.04
C ILE A 134 -12.28 4.36 2.50
N ALA A 135 -11.55 3.56 1.70
CA ALA A 135 -10.18 3.19 2.04
C ALA A 135 -9.16 4.08 1.35
N LYS A 136 -9.47 4.56 0.14
CA LYS A 136 -8.55 5.30 -0.73
C LYS A 136 -9.32 6.27 -1.62
N THR A 137 -8.67 7.36 -2.02
CA THR A 137 -9.18 8.23 -3.09
C THR A 137 -8.20 8.22 -4.24
N TYR A 138 -8.65 7.92 -5.43
CA TYR A 138 -7.87 7.97 -6.66
C TYR A 138 -8.19 9.22 -7.44
N CYS A 139 -7.16 9.98 -7.82
CA CYS A 139 -7.30 11.19 -8.64
C CYS A 139 -6.53 11.04 -9.95
N GLY A 140 -7.23 11.07 -11.07
CA GLY A 140 -6.64 11.15 -12.40
C GLY A 140 -6.30 12.59 -12.74
N TYR A 141 -5.03 12.89 -12.95
CA TYR A 141 -4.54 14.20 -13.40
C TYR A 141 -4.23 14.20 -14.87
N SER A 142 -4.70 15.24 -15.57
CA SER A 142 -4.32 15.54 -16.95
C SER A 142 -3.20 16.58 -16.95
N LEU A 143 -2.19 16.40 -17.80
CA LEU A 143 -1.01 17.27 -17.87
C LEU A 143 -0.93 17.98 -19.23
N ASP A 144 -0.32 19.15 -19.26
CA ASP A 144 -0.08 19.95 -20.46
C ASP A 144 1.02 19.36 -21.35
N THR A 145 1.91 18.53 -20.78
CA THR A 145 3.01 17.89 -21.51
C THR A 145 3.12 16.41 -21.15
N SER A 146 3.82 15.65 -21.99
CA SER A 146 4.17 14.26 -21.68
C SER A 146 5.26 14.19 -20.63
N VAL A 147 5.17 13.23 -19.75
CA VAL A 147 6.09 13.05 -18.63
C VAL A 147 6.64 11.63 -18.60
N SER A 148 7.87 11.48 -18.10
CA SER A 148 8.43 10.19 -17.72
C SER A 148 7.77 9.64 -16.46
N TRP A 149 7.99 8.36 -16.17
CA TRP A 149 7.50 7.77 -14.93
C TRP A 149 8.07 8.45 -13.68
N GLU A 150 9.36 8.81 -13.72
CA GLU A 150 10.00 9.54 -12.61
C GLU A 150 9.38 10.92 -12.39
N GLN A 151 9.09 11.65 -13.46
CA GLN A 151 8.41 12.94 -13.37
C GLN A 151 6.99 12.78 -12.80
N ALA A 152 6.26 11.75 -13.23
CA ALA A 152 4.95 11.42 -12.68
C ALA A 152 5.02 11.05 -11.19
N PHE A 153 6.01 10.27 -10.78
CA PHE A 153 6.26 9.93 -9.38
C PHE A 153 6.56 11.17 -8.54
N ASN A 154 7.45 12.05 -9.01
CA ASN A 154 7.78 13.28 -8.32
C ASN A 154 6.58 14.25 -8.23
N PHE A 155 5.75 14.31 -9.27
CA PHE A 155 4.52 15.08 -9.27
C PHE A 155 3.57 14.57 -8.17
N ALA A 156 3.35 13.27 -8.09
CA ALA A 156 2.52 12.65 -7.06
C ALA A 156 3.07 12.89 -5.64
N LYS A 157 4.39 12.76 -5.47
CA LYS A 157 5.08 13.00 -4.19
C LYS A 157 4.91 14.45 -3.71
N LEU A 158 5.00 15.42 -4.60
CA LEU A 158 4.83 16.84 -4.25
C LEU A 158 3.40 17.17 -3.85
N LEU A 159 2.42 16.48 -4.40
CA LEU A 159 1.02 16.52 -3.96
C LEU A 159 0.78 15.72 -2.68
N LYS A 160 1.84 15.15 -2.08
CA LYS A 160 1.80 14.34 -0.86
C LYS A 160 0.96 13.06 -0.99
N GLY A 161 0.68 12.62 -2.21
CA GLY A 161 0.13 11.32 -2.56
C GLY A 161 1.21 10.43 -3.19
N TYR A 162 0.83 9.41 -3.92
CA TYR A 162 1.73 8.54 -4.68
C TYR A 162 1.03 8.00 -5.93
N LEU A 163 1.79 7.51 -6.91
CA LEU A 163 1.21 6.86 -8.08
C LEU A 163 0.39 5.64 -7.64
N ALA A 164 -0.80 5.52 -8.21
CA ALA A 164 -1.78 4.54 -7.79
C ALA A 164 -1.25 3.12 -7.74
N THR A 165 -1.56 2.42 -6.67
CA THR A 165 -1.37 0.99 -6.49
C THR A 165 -2.71 0.30 -6.63
N ILE A 166 -2.76 -0.76 -7.45
CA ILE A 166 -4.00 -1.44 -7.82
C ILE A 166 -3.87 -2.89 -7.41
N THR A 167 -4.35 -3.22 -6.23
CA THR A 167 -4.09 -4.51 -5.58
C THR A 167 -5.24 -5.50 -5.71
N SER A 168 -6.39 -5.07 -6.22
CA SER A 168 -7.58 -5.91 -6.41
C SER A 168 -8.30 -5.60 -7.72
N THR A 169 -9.13 -6.55 -8.14
CA THR A 169 -10.00 -6.40 -9.32
C THR A 169 -11.00 -5.27 -9.13
N GLU A 170 -11.55 -5.12 -7.93
CA GLU A 170 -12.50 -4.05 -7.62
C GLU A 170 -11.86 -2.66 -7.75
N GLU A 171 -10.61 -2.48 -7.28
CA GLU A 171 -9.86 -1.23 -7.47
C GLU A 171 -9.66 -0.93 -8.95
N TRP A 172 -9.22 -1.93 -9.73
CA TRP A 172 -9.03 -1.77 -11.16
C TRP A 172 -10.31 -1.37 -11.88
N GLU A 173 -11.41 -2.06 -11.60
CA GLU A 173 -12.71 -1.76 -12.20
C GLU A 173 -13.19 -0.34 -11.83
N ALA A 174 -13.02 0.07 -10.58
CA ALA A 174 -13.36 1.42 -10.16
C ALA A 174 -12.56 2.48 -10.92
N ILE A 175 -11.24 2.32 -11.03
CA ILE A 175 -10.35 3.21 -11.77
C ILE A 175 -10.69 3.20 -13.27
N ARG A 176 -10.81 2.03 -13.87
CA ARG A 176 -11.08 1.88 -15.30
C ARG A 176 -12.38 2.55 -15.70
N ASN A 177 -13.44 2.28 -14.97
CA ASN A 177 -14.78 2.74 -15.33
C ASN A 177 -15.02 4.23 -15.04
N ASN A 178 -14.30 4.81 -14.08
CA ASN A 178 -14.57 6.18 -13.63
C ASN A 178 -13.47 7.20 -13.95
N LEU A 179 -12.23 6.77 -14.12
CA LEU A 179 -11.12 7.68 -14.43
C LEU A 179 -10.60 7.53 -15.86
N LEU A 180 -10.60 6.32 -16.41
CA LEU A 180 -10.02 6.07 -17.73
C LEU A 180 -11.02 6.23 -18.88
N THR A 181 -12.31 6.21 -18.60
CA THR A 181 -13.39 6.38 -19.60
C THR A 181 -13.79 7.84 -19.83
N ILE A 182 -13.29 8.76 -19.00
CA ILE A 182 -13.63 10.19 -19.10
C ILE A 182 -13.13 10.76 -20.42
N ALA A 183 -13.97 11.56 -21.07
CA ALA A 183 -13.68 12.22 -22.34
C ALA A 183 -12.38 13.04 -22.23
N GLY A 184 -11.43 12.79 -23.14
CA GLY A 184 -10.09 13.39 -23.12
C GLY A 184 -8.99 12.48 -22.59
N ASN A 185 -9.30 11.50 -21.76
CA ASN A 185 -8.32 10.55 -21.22
C ASN A 185 -8.07 9.35 -22.15
N SER A 186 -8.98 9.07 -23.06
CA SER A 186 -8.95 7.90 -23.94
C SER A 186 -7.71 7.82 -24.84
N ASN A 187 -7.13 8.96 -25.21
CA ASN A 187 -6.02 9.04 -26.18
C ASN A 187 -4.65 9.15 -25.51
N ASN A 188 -4.55 9.01 -24.20
CA ASN A 188 -3.30 9.14 -23.47
C ASN A 188 -2.95 7.83 -22.77
N ASN A 189 -1.65 7.53 -22.70
CA ASN A 189 -1.11 6.55 -21.79
C ASN A 189 -1.12 7.12 -20.36
N VAL A 190 -1.27 6.25 -19.39
CA VAL A 190 -1.45 6.64 -17.98
C VAL A 190 -0.43 5.93 -17.11
N TRP A 191 0.38 6.68 -16.38
CA TRP A 191 1.32 6.10 -15.42
C TRP A 191 0.62 5.62 -14.15
N ILE A 192 1.04 4.43 -13.68
CA ILE A 192 0.64 3.83 -12.40
C ILE A 192 1.88 3.42 -11.59
N GLY A 193 1.68 3.12 -10.33
CA GLY A 193 2.75 2.82 -9.37
C GLY A 193 3.27 1.38 -9.41
N TYR A 194 3.32 0.73 -10.57
CA TYR A 194 3.81 -0.62 -10.74
C TYR A 194 5.12 -0.63 -11.50
N ASN A 195 6.17 -1.17 -10.91
CA ASN A 195 7.50 -1.13 -11.51
C ASN A 195 8.32 -2.39 -11.20
N LYS A 196 9.35 -2.59 -11.98
CA LYS A 196 10.27 -3.72 -11.89
C LYS A 196 11.42 -3.38 -10.94
N VAL A 197 11.66 -4.25 -9.98
CA VAL A 197 12.74 -4.07 -8.98
C VAL A 197 14.06 -4.65 -9.42
N ASN A 198 14.06 -5.60 -10.35
CA ASN A 198 15.27 -6.28 -10.82
C ASN A 198 15.27 -6.43 -12.33
N PHE A 199 16.07 -5.60 -13.00
CA PHE A 199 16.20 -5.62 -14.47
C PHE A 199 17.00 -6.81 -15.01
N SER A 200 17.83 -7.43 -14.19
CA SER A 200 18.64 -8.60 -14.59
C SER A 200 17.96 -9.94 -14.31
N GLY A 201 16.81 -9.90 -13.64
CA GLY A 201 16.05 -11.09 -13.28
C GLY A 201 14.98 -11.48 -14.28
N ASN A 202 14.08 -12.34 -13.84
CA ASN A 202 12.90 -12.70 -14.59
C ASN A 202 12.10 -11.45 -14.98
N PRO A 203 11.64 -11.29 -16.23
CA PRO A 203 10.83 -10.16 -16.67
C PRO A 203 9.54 -9.94 -15.86
N THR A 204 9.17 -10.87 -15.02
CA THR A 204 7.95 -10.89 -14.23
C THR A 204 8.09 -10.37 -12.78
N GLU A 205 9.27 -9.87 -12.38
CA GLU A 205 9.47 -9.33 -11.02
C GLU A 205 9.03 -7.88 -10.88
N PHE A 206 7.72 -7.65 -10.94
CA PHE A 206 7.11 -6.35 -10.67
C PHE A 206 6.64 -6.23 -9.22
N THR A 207 6.69 -5.00 -8.70
CA THR A 207 6.16 -4.66 -7.38
C THR A 207 5.46 -3.31 -7.41
N TRP A 208 4.51 -3.11 -6.52
CA TRP A 208 3.94 -1.81 -6.27
C TRP A 208 4.94 -0.93 -5.51
N ILE A 209 4.99 0.35 -5.84
CA ILE A 209 5.90 1.32 -5.21
C ILE A 209 5.68 1.43 -3.70
N THR A 210 4.50 1.09 -3.22
CA THR A 210 4.16 1.05 -1.79
C THR A 210 4.65 -0.21 -1.08
N GLY A 211 5.06 -1.24 -1.82
CA GLY A 211 5.36 -2.56 -1.27
C GLY A 211 4.12 -3.41 -0.96
N GLU A 212 2.92 -2.92 -1.27
CA GLU A 212 1.68 -3.70 -1.14
C GLU A 212 1.72 -4.93 -2.05
N LYS A 213 1.07 -6.00 -1.62
CA LYS A 213 0.92 -7.20 -2.43
C LYS A 213 -0.43 -7.17 -3.12
N SER A 214 -0.43 -7.48 -4.39
CA SER A 214 -1.68 -7.70 -5.12
C SER A 214 -2.45 -8.88 -4.54
N LYS A 215 -3.77 -8.73 -4.44
CA LYS A 215 -4.69 -9.81 -4.05
C LYS A 215 -4.92 -10.79 -5.19
N VAL A 216 -4.59 -10.39 -6.40
CA VAL A 216 -4.72 -11.14 -7.65
C VAL A 216 -3.38 -11.21 -8.36
N ASN A 217 -3.23 -12.19 -9.21
CA ASN A 217 -2.08 -12.29 -10.08
C ASN A 217 -2.30 -11.43 -11.33
N TRP A 218 -1.46 -10.41 -11.51
CA TRP A 218 -1.55 -9.49 -12.64
C TRP A 218 -0.79 -9.97 -13.88
N GLY A 219 -0.66 -11.28 -14.08
CA GLY A 219 0.06 -11.87 -15.21
C GLY A 219 1.53 -12.18 -14.92
N ILE A 220 1.90 -12.15 -13.65
CA ILE A 220 3.30 -12.33 -13.23
C ILE A 220 3.81 -13.76 -13.47
N ASP A 221 2.95 -14.76 -13.56
CA ASP A 221 3.31 -16.17 -13.73
C ASP A 221 2.85 -16.79 -15.05
N ASN A 222 2.64 -15.99 -16.09
CA ASN A 222 2.22 -16.41 -17.43
C ASN A 222 0.85 -17.12 -17.50
N GLN A 223 0.05 -17.10 -16.46
CA GLN A 223 -1.18 -17.87 -16.43
C GLN A 223 -2.45 -17.04 -16.50
N THR A 224 -2.40 -15.75 -16.13
CA THR A 224 -3.55 -14.86 -16.18
C THR A 224 -3.09 -13.44 -16.50
N GLU A 225 -2.89 -13.15 -17.74
CA GLU A 225 -2.61 -11.78 -18.26
C GLU A 225 -3.89 -10.92 -18.22
N GLU A 226 -4.63 -10.94 -17.11
CA GLU A 226 -5.97 -10.35 -17.07
C GLU A 226 -5.96 -8.85 -17.39
N TYR A 227 -4.86 -8.16 -17.03
CA TYR A 227 -4.76 -6.71 -17.21
C TYR A 227 -3.57 -6.26 -18.05
N PHE A 228 -2.57 -7.09 -18.24
CA PHE A 228 -1.57 -6.85 -19.27
C PHE A 228 -2.13 -7.13 -20.66
N ASP A 229 -1.65 -6.42 -21.68
CA ASP A 229 -1.98 -6.71 -23.07
C ASP A 229 -1.37 -8.03 -23.52
N GLY A 230 -1.93 -8.66 -24.55
CA GLY A 230 -1.44 -9.97 -25.01
C GLY A 230 0.04 -9.93 -25.37
N GLY A 231 0.81 -10.79 -24.72
CA GLY A 231 2.27 -10.86 -24.87
C GLY A 231 3.07 -9.94 -23.94
N GLU A 232 2.39 -9.16 -23.08
CA GLU A 232 3.02 -8.33 -22.05
C GLU A 232 2.89 -8.98 -20.64
N PRO A 233 3.76 -8.69 -19.70
CA PRO A 233 4.97 -7.88 -19.82
C PRO A 233 6.09 -8.64 -20.55
N ASN A 234 6.73 -8.03 -21.53
CA ASN A 234 7.71 -8.71 -22.40
C ASN A 234 9.16 -8.25 -22.22
N ASN A 235 9.39 -7.16 -21.47
CA ASN A 235 10.70 -6.55 -21.26
C ASN A 235 11.46 -6.32 -22.58
N GLN A 236 10.80 -5.75 -23.58
CA GLN A 236 11.37 -5.53 -24.88
C GLN A 236 12.65 -4.69 -24.80
N GLY A 237 13.73 -5.20 -25.38
CA GLY A 237 15.04 -4.55 -25.31
C GLY A 237 15.75 -4.67 -23.94
N GLY A 238 15.16 -5.31 -22.95
CA GLY A 238 15.77 -5.59 -21.66
C GLY A 238 15.79 -4.40 -20.67
N ASN A 239 15.03 -3.33 -20.94
CA ASN A 239 15.04 -2.08 -20.16
C ASN A 239 13.63 -1.54 -19.81
N GLU A 240 12.59 -2.36 -19.95
CA GLU A 240 11.23 -1.95 -19.60
C GLU A 240 10.97 -2.20 -18.12
N GLY A 241 11.05 -1.16 -17.32
CA GLY A 241 10.98 -1.22 -15.86
C GLY A 241 9.74 -0.61 -15.25
N CYS A 242 8.93 0.09 -16.02
CA CYS A 242 7.76 0.80 -15.53
C CYS A 242 6.49 0.36 -16.26
N VAL A 243 5.37 0.41 -15.57
CA VAL A 243 4.09 -0.02 -16.14
C VAL A 243 3.18 1.17 -16.37
N HIS A 244 2.50 1.17 -17.51
CA HIS A 244 1.47 2.14 -17.86
C HIS A 244 0.19 1.45 -18.30
N VAL A 245 -0.91 2.16 -18.18
CA VAL A 245 -2.17 1.78 -18.83
C VAL A 245 -2.17 2.35 -20.23
N LYS A 246 -2.35 1.50 -21.23
CA LYS A 246 -2.35 1.88 -22.64
C LYS A 246 -3.55 2.77 -22.99
N HIS A 247 -3.42 3.61 -23.98
CA HIS A 247 -4.52 4.40 -24.49
C HIS A 247 -5.61 3.54 -25.18
N SER A 248 -6.85 4.02 -25.22
CA SER A 248 -8.01 3.24 -25.68
C SER A 248 -8.01 2.92 -27.18
N ASN A 249 -7.23 3.63 -28.00
CA ASN A 249 -7.15 3.36 -29.43
C ASN A 249 -6.51 1.99 -29.78
N LEU A 250 -5.88 1.35 -28.78
CA LEU A 250 -5.28 0.00 -28.90
C LEU A 250 -6.20 -1.12 -28.40
N GLY A 251 -7.45 -0.80 -28.09
CA GLY A 251 -8.46 -1.73 -27.60
C GLY A 251 -9.35 -1.12 -26.53
N SER A 252 -10.58 -1.61 -26.43
CA SER A 252 -11.57 -1.10 -25.47
C SER A 252 -11.18 -1.34 -24.00
N ASP A 253 -10.24 -2.25 -23.75
CA ASP A 253 -10.01 -2.77 -22.40
C ASP A 253 -8.95 -2.02 -21.61
N ARG A 254 -8.27 -1.03 -22.21
CA ARG A 254 -7.26 -0.22 -21.51
C ARG A 254 -6.25 -1.11 -20.75
N ARG A 255 -5.60 -2.03 -21.46
CA ARG A 255 -4.67 -3.00 -20.86
C ARG A 255 -3.33 -2.37 -20.48
N TRP A 256 -2.57 -3.07 -19.67
CA TRP A 256 -1.27 -2.63 -19.16
C TRP A 256 -0.13 -3.10 -20.09
N ASN A 257 0.98 -2.36 -20.01
CA ASN A 257 2.21 -2.69 -20.71
C ASN A 257 3.40 -2.24 -19.88
N ASP A 258 4.48 -3.04 -19.88
CA ASP A 258 5.76 -2.59 -19.39
C ASP A 258 6.48 -1.76 -20.47
N ILE A 259 7.23 -0.76 -20.03
CA ILE A 259 7.95 0.14 -20.92
C ILE A 259 9.14 0.77 -20.20
N THR A 260 10.03 1.40 -20.92
CA THR A 260 11.13 2.16 -20.30
C THR A 260 10.58 3.32 -19.47
N CYS A 261 11.14 3.52 -18.28
CA CYS A 261 10.67 4.55 -17.36
C CYS A 261 10.86 5.99 -17.88
N GLU A 262 11.80 6.18 -18.81
CA GLU A 262 12.08 7.46 -19.47
C GLU A 262 11.13 7.81 -20.61
N SER A 263 10.19 6.93 -20.95
CA SER A 263 9.25 7.17 -22.03
C SER A 263 8.39 8.39 -21.75
N ALA A 264 8.62 9.47 -22.46
CA ALA A 264 7.90 10.74 -22.33
C ALA A 264 7.35 11.26 -23.66
N GLY A 265 7.19 10.42 -24.66
CA GLY A 265 6.76 10.82 -26.00
C GLY A 265 7.45 9.99 -27.05
N GLY A 266 7.40 8.68 -26.86
CA GLY A 266 8.20 7.75 -27.62
C GLY A 266 7.78 7.56 -29.06
N THR A 267 8.74 7.24 -29.84
CA THR A 267 8.67 6.77 -31.21
C THR A 267 8.05 5.36 -31.23
N GLY A 268 6.85 5.26 -31.74
CA GLY A 268 6.22 3.97 -32.04
C GLY A 268 4.85 3.73 -31.44
N TRP A 269 4.54 4.32 -30.33
CA TRP A 269 3.22 4.30 -29.70
C TRP A 269 2.62 5.70 -29.81
N SER A 270 1.61 5.90 -30.59
CA SER A 270 1.10 7.20 -31.04
C SER A 270 0.43 8.06 -29.98
N ALA A 271 0.39 7.63 -28.72
CA ALA A 271 -0.28 8.34 -27.63
C ALA A 271 0.72 8.94 -26.64
N PRO A 272 0.50 10.19 -26.21
CA PRO A 272 1.35 10.84 -25.21
C PRO A 272 1.11 10.29 -23.80
N TRP A 273 2.10 10.44 -22.90
CA TRP A 273 1.99 10.15 -21.48
C TRP A 273 1.61 11.42 -20.72
N ARG A 274 0.37 11.87 -20.88
CA ARG A 274 -0.15 13.10 -20.25
C ARG A 274 -1.14 12.84 -19.13
N HIS A 275 -1.20 11.61 -18.65
CA HIS A 275 -2.05 11.26 -17.52
C HIS A 275 -1.30 10.45 -16.50
N LEU A 276 -1.64 10.66 -15.24
CA LEU A 276 -1.22 9.85 -14.11
C LEU A 276 -2.37 9.71 -13.12
N ILE A 277 -2.38 8.62 -12.38
CA ILE A 277 -3.34 8.40 -11.31
C ILE A 277 -2.59 8.50 -9.99
N ILE A 278 -3.04 9.40 -9.13
CA ILE A 278 -2.51 9.60 -7.79
C ILE A 278 -3.48 9.01 -6.78
N GLU A 279 -2.94 8.26 -5.86
CA GLU A 279 -3.65 7.68 -4.73
C GLU A 279 -3.38 8.51 -3.48
N PHE A 280 -4.45 8.78 -2.74
CA PHE A 280 -4.43 9.43 -1.44
C PHE A 280 -5.09 8.51 -0.41
N HIS A 281 -4.46 8.39 0.76
CA HIS A 281 -5.12 7.81 1.94
C HIS A 281 -6.01 8.85 2.61
N GLN A 282 -7.14 8.40 3.13
CA GLN A 282 -8.02 9.21 3.95
C GLN A 282 -7.70 9.05 5.42
#